data_f56f3c95c3092f1e78e8670deed80e5b
#
_entry.id   f56f3c95c3092f1e78e8670deed80e5b
#
_cell.length_a   1.000
_cell.length_b   1.000
_cell.length_c   1.000
_cell.angle_alpha   90.00
_cell.angle_beta   90.00
_cell.angle_gamma   90.00
#
_symmetry.space_group_name_H-M   'P 1'
#
loop_
_entity.id
_entity.type
_entity.pdbx_description
1 polymer ?
#
loop_
_entity_poly.entity_id
_entity_poly.type
_entity_poly.pdbx_seq_one_letter_code
_entity_poly.pdbx_strand_id
1 'polypeptide(L)'
;MLKIGIIFGGKSNEHSISVVSGCSIVKNLNKLKYEVLAIYIDKNGTWYEVLDDIANMPNYKLGEEPINLKKIENIIEYLKQVEIIFPVLRWKD
;
A
#
# COMPACT_ATOMS: atom_id res chain seq x y z
N MET A 1 -0.39 7.63 -18.39
CA MET A 1 -1.00 6.70 -17.42
C MET A 1 -1.40 7.44 -16.17
N LEU A 2 -2.53 7.06 -15.57
CA LEU A 2 -2.90 7.59 -14.28
C LEU A 2 -2.04 6.96 -13.18
N LYS A 3 -1.57 7.79 -12.27
CA LYS A 3 -0.80 7.34 -11.12
C LYS A 3 -1.74 7.11 -9.95
N ILE A 4 -1.80 5.84 -9.48
CA ILE A 4 -2.70 5.43 -8.40
C ILE A 4 -1.90 4.97 -7.20
N GLY A 5 -2.27 5.48 -6.03
CA GLY A 5 -1.68 5.05 -4.76
C GLY A 5 -2.60 4.09 -4.04
N ILE A 6 -2.11 2.88 -3.80
CA ILE A 6 -2.85 1.87 -3.03
C ILE A 6 -2.31 1.91 -1.60
N ILE A 7 -3.17 2.30 -0.66
CA ILE A 7 -2.79 2.46 0.75
C ILE A 7 -3.34 1.29 1.55
N PHE A 8 -2.48 0.59 2.28
CA PHE A 8 -2.88 -0.58 3.05
C PHE A 8 -2.13 -0.67 4.38
N GLY A 9 -2.59 -1.56 5.25
CA GLY A 9 -2.07 -1.73 6.60
C GLY A 9 -2.87 -0.93 7.61
N GLY A 10 -2.21 -0.12 8.42
CA GLY A 10 -2.85 0.76 9.38
C GLY A 10 -2.91 0.21 10.80
N LYS A 11 -3.46 1.00 11.71
CA LYS A 11 -3.46 0.71 13.15
C LYS A 11 -4.56 -0.26 13.59
N SER A 12 -5.54 -0.53 12.73
CA SER A 12 -6.70 -1.31 13.16
C SER A 12 -6.37 -2.77 13.41
N ASN A 13 -7.28 -3.48 14.09
CA ASN A 13 -7.17 -4.92 14.28
C ASN A 13 -7.21 -5.70 12.97
N GLU A 14 -7.63 -5.05 11.90
CA GLU A 14 -7.69 -5.63 10.56
C GLU A 14 -6.41 -5.39 9.75
N HIS A 15 -5.31 -4.98 10.41
CA HIS A 15 -4.06 -4.65 9.76
C HIS A 15 -3.57 -5.77 8.84
N SER A 16 -3.50 -7.01 9.34
CA SER A 16 -3.00 -8.14 8.55
C SER A 16 -3.87 -8.44 7.34
N ILE A 17 -5.19 -8.33 7.50
CA ILE A 17 -6.12 -8.54 6.38
C ILE A 17 -5.90 -7.45 5.32
N SER A 18 -5.72 -6.21 5.77
CA SER A 18 -5.46 -5.09 4.87
C SER A 18 -4.15 -5.28 4.09
N VAL A 19 -3.10 -5.79 4.73
CA VAL A 19 -1.83 -6.07 4.06
C VAL A 19 -2.02 -7.10 2.95
N VAL A 20 -2.67 -8.21 3.26
CA VAL A 20 -2.92 -9.28 2.27
C VAL A 20 -3.75 -8.75 1.10
N SER A 21 -4.85 -8.07 1.42
CA SER A 21 -5.77 -7.54 0.40
C SER A 21 -5.12 -6.45 -0.45
N GLY A 22 -4.37 -5.55 0.19
CA GLY A 22 -3.69 -4.45 -0.51
C GLY A 22 -2.66 -4.96 -1.50
N CYS A 23 -1.84 -5.92 -1.08
CA CYS A 23 -0.82 -6.49 -1.96
C CYS A 23 -1.46 -7.25 -3.12
N SER A 24 -2.58 -7.93 -2.88
CA SER A 24 -3.32 -8.61 -3.93
C SER A 24 -3.86 -7.61 -4.97
N ILE A 25 -4.41 -6.49 -4.51
CA ILE A 25 -4.91 -5.44 -5.40
C ILE A 25 -3.77 -4.86 -6.22
N VAL A 26 -2.63 -4.55 -5.60
CA VAL A 26 -1.46 -4.02 -6.29
C VAL A 26 -1.02 -4.96 -7.41
N LYS A 27 -0.97 -6.27 -7.14
CA LYS A 27 -0.56 -7.25 -8.14
C LYS A 27 -1.52 -7.36 -9.31
N ASN A 28 -2.81 -7.18 -9.07
CA ASN A 28 -3.86 -7.43 -10.06
C ASN A 28 -4.30 -6.20 -10.84
N LEU A 29 -3.79 -5.01 -10.51
CA LEU A 29 -4.09 -3.83 -11.29
C LEU A 29 -3.42 -3.88 -12.66
N ASN A 30 -4.09 -3.29 -13.64
CA ASN A 30 -3.57 -3.23 -15.01
C ASN A 30 -2.43 -2.21 -15.10
N LYS A 31 -1.18 -2.69 -15.14
CA LYS A 31 0.03 -1.84 -15.19
C LYS A 31 0.23 -1.18 -16.56
N LEU A 32 -0.53 -1.58 -17.56
CA LEU A 32 -0.54 -0.88 -18.85
C LEU A 32 -1.41 0.38 -18.79
N LYS A 33 -2.32 0.45 -17.82
CA LYS A 33 -3.27 1.53 -17.66
C LYS A 33 -2.92 2.47 -16.50
N TYR A 34 -2.33 1.91 -15.44
CA TYR A 34 -2.02 2.64 -14.22
C TYR A 34 -0.55 2.51 -13.85
N GLU A 35 0.02 3.60 -13.37
CA GLU A 35 1.28 3.56 -12.65
C GLU A 35 0.92 3.39 -11.17
N VAL A 36 1.30 2.27 -10.58
CA VAL A 36 0.86 1.88 -9.23
C VAL A 36 1.94 2.18 -8.21
N LEU A 37 1.58 2.91 -7.15
CA LEU A 37 2.43 3.10 -5.98
C LEU A 37 1.81 2.32 -4.82
N ALA A 38 2.59 1.45 -4.20
CA ALA A 38 2.16 0.70 -3.02
C ALA A 38 2.62 1.46 -1.78
N ILE A 39 1.68 1.85 -0.92
CA ILE A 39 1.92 2.65 0.27
C ILE A 39 1.47 1.82 1.48
N TYR A 40 2.40 1.56 2.39
CA TYR A 40 2.15 0.75 3.56
C TYR A 40 2.17 1.61 4.81
N ILE A 41 1.16 1.42 5.69
CA ILE A 41 1.11 2.05 7.00
C ILE A 41 1.30 0.95 8.03
N ASP A 42 2.31 1.08 8.90
CA ASP A 42 2.55 0.08 9.92
C ASP A 42 1.56 0.21 11.10
N LYS A 43 1.70 -0.67 12.08
CA LYS A 43 0.79 -0.69 13.23
C LYS A 43 0.92 0.54 14.12
N ASN A 44 2.02 1.26 14.01
CA ASN A 44 2.24 2.51 14.74
C ASN A 44 1.72 3.73 13.99
N GLY A 45 1.25 3.54 12.77
CA GLY A 45 0.76 4.64 11.94
C GLY A 45 1.82 5.33 11.12
N THR A 46 3.01 4.75 11.01
CA THR A 46 4.08 5.29 10.18
C THR A 46 3.86 4.88 8.72
N TRP A 47 4.05 5.80 7.80
CA TRP A 47 3.81 5.60 6.38
C TRP A 47 5.11 5.31 5.65
N TYR A 48 5.04 4.33 4.74
CA TYR A 48 6.19 3.87 3.97
C TYR A 48 5.82 3.68 2.50
N GLU A 49 6.78 3.95 1.64
CA GLU A 49 6.73 3.52 0.25
C GLU A 49 7.28 2.10 0.18
N VAL A 50 6.54 1.19 -0.47
CA VAL A 50 7.01 -0.17 -0.69
C VAL A 50 7.93 -0.15 -1.91
N LEU A 51 9.16 -0.63 -1.72
CA LEU A 51 10.21 -0.56 -2.76
C LEU A 51 10.28 -1.81 -3.64
N ASP A 52 9.49 -2.84 -3.32
CA ASP A 52 9.43 -4.04 -4.16
C ASP A 52 8.95 -3.69 -5.56
N ASP A 53 9.42 -4.47 -6.54
CA ASP A 53 8.90 -4.38 -7.89
C ASP A 53 7.41 -4.76 -7.87
N ILE A 54 6.57 -3.81 -8.31
CA ILE A 54 5.12 -3.99 -8.28
C ILE A 54 4.68 -5.25 -9.05
N ALA A 55 5.35 -5.55 -10.17
CA ALA A 55 5.01 -6.73 -10.97
C ALA A 55 5.33 -8.04 -10.25
N ASN A 56 6.24 -8.01 -9.29
CA ASN A 56 6.73 -9.19 -8.58
C ASN A 56 6.47 -9.11 -7.07
N MET A 57 5.43 -8.39 -6.66
CA MET A 57 5.06 -8.31 -5.25
C MET A 57 4.86 -9.71 -4.66
N PRO A 58 5.38 -9.98 -3.46
CA PRO A 58 5.13 -11.26 -2.80
C PRO A 58 3.65 -11.46 -2.48
N ASN A 59 3.23 -12.71 -2.40
CA ASN A 59 1.91 -13.05 -1.89
C ASN A 59 2.00 -13.17 -0.37
N TYR A 60 1.63 -12.11 0.34
CA TYR A 60 1.70 -12.10 1.79
C TYR A 60 0.59 -12.97 2.39
N LYS A 61 0.94 -13.71 3.42
CA LYS A 61 -0.01 -14.45 4.27
C LYS A 61 -0.36 -13.60 5.46
N LEU A 62 -1.43 -13.97 6.16
CA LEU A 62 -1.80 -13.26 7.39
C LEU A 62 -0.64 -13.24 8.38
N GLY A 63 -0.35 -12.08 8.91
CA GLY A 63 0.73 -11.89 9.87
C GLY A 63 2.07 -11.51 9.25
N GLU A 64 2.23 -11.67 7.95
CA GLU A 64 3.45 -11.24 7.26
C GLU A 64 3.38 -9.75 6.92
N GLU A 65 4.53 -9.08 6.99
CA GLU A 65 4.63 -7.65 6.76
C GLU A 65 5.63 -7.35 5.64
N PRO A 66 5.39 -6.29 4.85
CA PRO A 66 6.42 -5.81 3.93
C PRO A 66 7.69 -5.41 4.67
N ILE A 67 8.85 -5.66 4.08
CA ILE A 67 10.14 -5.34 4.70
C ILE A 67 10.99 -4.39 3.86
N ASN A 68 10.76 -4.32 2.56
CA ASN A 68 11.54 -3.47 1.67
C ASN A 68 10.85 -2.10 1.57
N LEU A 69 11.12 -1.25 2.55
CA LEU A 69 10.35 -0.04 2.81
C LEU A 69 11.23 1.20 2.88
N LYS A 70 10.67 2.33 2.44
CA LYS A 70 11.28 3.64 2.62
C LYS A 70 10.26 4.54 3.30
N LYS A 71 10.63 5.11 4.44
CA LYS A 71 9.74 5.99 5.21
C LYS A 71 9.38 7.22 4.39
N ILE A 72 8.11 7.60 4.42
CA ILE A 72 7.61 8.82 3.80
C ILE A 72 7.67 9.92 4.85
N GLU A 73 8.57 10.89 4.66
CA GLU A 73 8.78 11.96 5.63
C GLU A 73 7.65 12.99 5.59
N ASN A 74 7.20 13.38 4.41
CA ASN A 74 6.11 14.34 4.25
C ASN A 74 5.00 13.67 3.42
N ILE A 75 3.97 13.19 4.12
CA ILE A 75 2.90 12.41 3.51
C ILE A 75 2.13 13.24 2.47
N ILE A 76 1.79 14.47 2.82
CA ILE A 76 1.00 15.33 1.94
C ILE A 76 1.77 15.61 0.65
N GLU A 77 3.05 15.94 0.77
CA GLU A 77 3.89 16.21 -0.39
C GLU A 77 4.04 14.96 -1.27
N TYR A 78 4.23 13.80 -0.64
CA TYR A 78 4.31 12.51 -1.36
C TYR A 78 3.03 12.24 -2.16
N LEU A 79 1.87 12.45 -1.55
CA LEU A 79 0.58 12.14 -2.16
C LEU A 79 0.23 13.09 -3.31
N LYS A 80 0.88 14.24 -3.42
CA LYS A 80 0.64 15.16 -4.55
C LYS A 80 0.98 14.56 -5.90
N GLN A 81 1.86 13.56 -5.95
CA GLN A 81 2.21 12.88 -7.21
C GLN A 81 1.14 11.90 -7.68
N VAL A 82 0.18 11.58 -6.81
CA VAL A 82 -0.83 10.56 -7.05
C VAL A 82 -2.11 11.22 -7.53
N GLU A 83 -2.71 10.67 -8.59
CA GLU A 83 -3.95 11.19 -9.15
C GLU A 83 -5.18 10.49 -8.53
N ILE A 84 -5.02 9.23 -8.13
CA ILE A 84 -6.10 8.45 -7.51
C ILE A 84 -5.55 7.80 -6.26
N ILE A 85 -6.25 7.96 -5.14
CA ILE A 85 -5.92 7.30 -3.88
C ILE A 85 -6.96 6.22 -3.64
N PHE A 86 -6.50 4.98 -3.47
CA PHE A 86 -7.37 3.83 -3.21
C PHE A 86 -6.98 3.24 -1.85
N PRO A 87 -7.70 3.57 -0.77
CA PRO A 87 -7.39 3.01 0.54
C PRO A 87 -7.98 1.61 0.68
N VAL A 88 -7.14 0.66 1.11
CA VAL A 88 -7.55 -0.70 1.42
C VAL A 88 -7.49 -0.86 2.94
N LEU A 89 -8.04 0.13 3.64
CA LEU A 89 -8.04 0.19 5.08
C LEU A 89 -9.40 -0.27 5.59
N ARG A 90 -9.38 -1.04 6.69
CA ARG A 90 -10.62 -1.50 7.29
C ARG A 90 -10.84 -0.79 8.61
N TRP A 91 -12.07 -0.36 8.80
CA TRP A 91 -12.51 0.26 10.05
C TRP A 91 -13.30 -0.76 10.83
N LYS A 92 -13.04 -0.82 12.09
CA LYS A 92 -13.84 -1.62 13.01
C LYS A 92 -14.64 -0.67 13.88
N ASP A 93 -15.95 -0.84 13.86
CA ASP A 93 -16.86 -0.06 14.71
C ASP A 93 -16.81 -0.53 16.17
#